data_897e10fe5f92e8c58b71914b6e07d2b9
#
_entry.id   897e10fe5f92e8c58b71914b6e07d2b9
#
_cell.length_a   1.000
_cell.length_b   1.000
_cell.length_c   1.000
_cell.angle_alpha   90.00
_cell.angle_beta   90.00
_cell.angle_gamma   90.00
#
_symmetry.space_group_name_H-M   'P 1'
#
loop_
_entity.id
_entity.type
_entity.pdbx_description
1 polymer ?
#
loop_
_entity_poly.entity_id
_entity_poly.type
_entity_poly.pdbx_seq_one_letter_code
_entity_poly.pdbx_strand_id
1 'polypeptide(L)'
;MRTSVYGTEKKTALLSTRLSQWFALILLSTLSSLTLGHPSQLDENGGHYDGQSYHCHMPGCEEPDSFMRTGPDSFFFDPESRDKFFNSVDWAYDLDFDGDCQVTRHEILVVTSRSEVRFTNPRNCEVRTGEWFDEYTGETFTVAAQIDLDHVIPLRYAHNQGGDAWPAEKKIAFANDPANLVLTERGELRKKGDRGPSRYLPREEYRCDYARQWLAIAEKYDLRLASQDNNRITLLLRDCGVD
;
A
#
# COMPACT_ATOMS: atom_id res chain seq x y z
N MET A 1 -60.76 -39.63 -12.05
CA MET A 1 -61.86 -39.74 -11.10
C MET A 1 -61.64 -38.77 -9.98
N ARG A 2 -62.62 -37.93 -9.84
CA ARG A 2 -63.15 -37.19 -8.67
C ARG A 2 -62.17 -36.37 -7.89
N THR A 3 -62.21 -35.00 -8.03
CA THR A 3 -63.18 -34.05 -7.42
C THR A 3 -63.04 -34.01 -5.90
N SER A 4 -62.83 -32.92 -5.19
CA SER A 4 -63.65 -31.73 -5.07
C SER A 4 -63.25 -31.12 -3.74
N VAL A 5 -63.15 -29.92 -3.52
CA VAL A 5 -63.94 -28.69 -3.47
C VAL A 5 -63.94 -28.07 -2.05
N TYR A 6 -63.70 -26.80 -2.00
CA TYR A 6 -64.30 -25.71 -1.20
C TYR A 6 -64.16 -25.68 0.33
N GLY A 7 -63.89 -24.43 0.75
CA GLY A 7 -64.34 -23.88 2.00
C GLY A 7 -63.73 -22.54 2.38
N THR A 8 -64.27 -21.52 1.76
CA THR A 8 -64.20 -20.10 2.23
C THR A 8 -64.88 -19.98 3.57
N GLU A 9 -64.37 -19.09 4.45
CA GLU A 9 -65.27 -18.08 5.05
C GLU A 9 -64.47 -16.97 5.73
N LYS A 10 -64.91 -15.76 5.39
CA LYS A 10 -64.63 -14.45 6.02
C LYS A 10 -65.37 -14.39 7.35
N LYS A 11 -64.86 -13.67 8.34
CA LYS A 11 -65.66 -12.74 9.14
C LYS A 11 -64.81 -11.60 9.72
N THR A 12 -65.23 -10.45 9.34
CA THR A 12 -65.02 -9.10 9.85
C THR A 12 -65.66 -8.88 11.22
N ALA A 13 -65.11 -7.97 12.02
CA ALA A 13 -65.74 -6.93 12.84
C ALA A 13 -64.69 -6.31 13.77
N LEU A 14 -64.37 -5.06 13.64
CA LEU A 14 -65.00 -3.80 14.03
C LEU A 14 -64.68 -3.35 15.46
N LEU A 15 -63.99 -2.23 15.50
CA LEU A 15 -64.08 -1.05 16.39
C LEU A 15 -63.96 -1.22 17.93
N SER A 16 -62.99 -0.54 18.49
CA SER A 16 -63.37 0.63 19.33
C SER A 16 -62.17 1.51 19.65
N THR A 17 -62.37 2.75 19.37
CA THR A 17 -61.66 3.97 19.74
C THR A 17 -61.60 4.14 21.25
N ARG A 18 -60.49 4.69 21.77
CA ARG A 18 -60.46 5.93 22.63
C ARG A 18 -59.00 6.27 22.99
N LEU A 19 -58.65 7.43 22.57
CA LEU A 19 -58.00 8.56 23.25
C LEU A 19 -57.47 8.38 24.67
N SER A 20 -56.17 8.67 24.86
CA SER A 20 -55.67 9.69 25.80
C SER A 20 -54.16 9.83 25.55
N GLN A 21 -53.74 10.82 24.99
CA GLN A 21 -53.09 12.06 25.41
C GLN A 21 -51.94 11.93 26.41
N TRP A 22 -50.78 12.48 25.93
CA TRP A 22 -49.71 13.13 26.65
C TRP A 22 -48.76 12.24 27.42
N PHE A 23 -47.55 12.03 26.80
CA PHE A 23 -46.27 12.44 27.42
C PHE A 23 -45.21 12.49 26.32
N ALA A 24 -44.90 13.70 25.91
CA ALA A 24 -43.71 13.99 25.11
C ALA A 24 -42.50 13.85 26.04
N LEU A 25 -41.75 12.77 25.88
CA LEU A 25 -40.40 12.66 26.39
C LEU A 25 -39.49 12.83 25.18
N ILE A 26 -38.90 14.00 25.08
CA ILE A 26 -37.76 14.30 24.21
C ILE A 26 -36.60 13.48 24.72
N LEU A 27 -36.36 12.32 24.12
CA LEU A 27 -35.09 11.61 24.22
C LEU A 27 -34.15 12.27 23.22
N LEU A 28 -33.34 13.21 23.74
CA LEU A 28 -32.15 13.70 23.02
C LEU A 28 -31.18 12.51 22.88
N SER A 29 -31.31 11.77 21.80
CA SER A 29 -30.32 10.81 21.40
C SER A 29 -29.10 11.61 20.91
N THR A 30 -28.10 11.78 21.78
CA THR A 30 -26.75 12.11 21.38
C THR A 30 -26.27 10.99 20.47
N LEU A 31 -26.35 11.19 19.14
CA LEU A 31 -25.59 10.41 18.20
C LEU A 31 -24.11 10.73 18.48
N SER A 32 -23.47 9.90 19.27
CA SER A 32 -22.03 9.81 19.27
C SER A 32 -21.64 9.31 17.89
N SER A 33 -21.14 10.20 17.06
CA SER A 33 -20.47 9.85 15.82
C SER A 33 -19.29 8.98 16.18
N LEU A 34 -19.43 7.67 16.01
CA LEU A 34 -18.30 6.74 16.00
C LEU A 34 -17.50 7.11 14.75
N THR A 35 -16.49 7.95 14.91
CA THR A 35 -15.48 8.14 13.89
C THR A 35 -14.75 6.80 13.73
N LEU A 36 -15.06 6.11 12.63
CA LEU A 36 -14.26 4.98 12.18
C LEU A 36 -12.86 5.52 11.91
N GLY A 37 -11.92 5.18 12.80
CA GLY A 37 -10.52 5.52 12.62
C GLY A 37 -9.98 4.88 11.35
N HIS A 38 -9.39 5.70 10.48
CA HIS A 38 -8.67 5.21 9.31
C HIS A 38 -7.38 4.51 9.73
N PRO A 39 -6.97 3.40 9.06
CA PRO A 39 -5.78 2.62 9.45
C PRO A 39 -4.46 3.22 8.94
N SER A 40 -4.29 4.53 8.97
CA SER A 40 -3.02 5.17 8.64
C SER A 40 -2.16 5.34 9.91
N GLN A 41 -0.85 5.19 9.76
CA GLN A 41 0.07 5.40 10.88
C GLN A 41 -0.01 6.86 11.33
N LEU A 42 -0.19 7.08 12.63
CA LEU A 42 -0.13 8.40 13.22
C LEU A 42 1.30 8.92 13.20
N ASP A 43 1.45 10.21 13.01
CA ASP A 43 2.74 10.89 13.16
C ASP A 43 3.08 11.12 14.66
N GLU A 44 4.19 11.77 14.93
CA GLU A 44 4.66 12.06 16.28
C GLU A 44 3.73 12.99 17.08
N ASN A 45 2.81 13.70 16.40
CA ASN A 45 1.83 14.59 17.00
C ASN A 45 0.46 13.88 17.22
N GLY A 46 0.34 12.62 16.85
CA GLY A 46 -0.86 11.81 17.04
C GLY A 46 -1.96 12.06 16.02
N GLY A 47 -1.62 12.57 14.85
CA GLY A 47 -2.50 12.78 13.71
C GLY A 47 -1.97 12.14 12.43
N HIS A 48 -2.70 12.29 11.34
CA HIS A 48 -2.26 11.93 9.98
C HIS A 48 -3.01 12.73 8.92
N TYR A 49 -2.46 12.71 7.69
CA TYR A 49 -3.17 13.23 6.52
C TYR A 49 -4.03 12.14 5.87
N ASP A 50 -5.28 12.47 5.58
CA ASP A 50 -6.17 11.71 4.70
C ASP A 50 -6.39 12.55 3.42
N GLY A 51 -5.60 12.23 2.40
CA GLY A 51 -5.57 13.06 1.20
C GLY A 51 -5.02 14.46 1.47
N GLN A 52 -5.89 15.49 1.44
CA GLN A 52 -5.48 16.88 1.65
C GLN A 52 -5.76 17.42 3.07
N SER A 53 -6.43 16.63 3.91
CA SER A 53 -6.85 17.07 5.24
C SER A 53 -6.06 16.34 6.32
N TYR A 54 -5.58 17.09 7.32
CA TYR A 54 -4.96 16.53 8.51
C TYR A 54 -6.04 16.19 9.54
N HIS A 55 -5.95 14.98 10.13
CA HIS A 55 -6.90 14.51 11.13
C HIS A 55 -6.18 14.14 12.42
N CYS A 56 -6.66 14.69 13.52
CA CYS A 56 -6.19 14.38 14.86
C CYS A 56 -6.92 13.17 15.45
N HIS A 57 -6.16 12.24 16.06
CA HIS A 57 -6.68 11.03 16.71
C HIS A 57 -6.31 10.90 18.18
N MET A 58 -5.39 11.71 18.68
CA MET A 58 -4.96 11.69 20.08
C MET A 58 -5.28 13.01 20.77
N PRO A 59 -5.58 12.99 22.08
CA PRO A 59 -5.72 14.21 22.87
C PRO A 59 -4.42 15.02 22.85
N GLY A 60 -4.53 16.31 22.51
CA GLY A 60 -3.37 17.21 22.40
C GLY A 60 -2.79 17.32 20.99
N CYS A 61 -3.30 16.56 20.01
CA CYS A 61 -3.04 16.81 18.61
C CYS A 61 -3.77 18.08 18.16
N GLU A 62 -3.06 18.97 17.48
CA GLU A 62 -3.63 20.19 16.91
C GLU A 62 -3.54 20.14 15.38
N GLU A 63 -4.63 20.50 14.71
CA GLU A 63 -4.64 20.58 13.25
C GLU A 63 -3.72 21.71 12.79
N PRO A 64 -2.88 21.50 11.76
CA PRO A 64 -1.90 22.51 11.30
C PRO A 64 -2.49 23.87 10.95
N ASP A 65 -3.77 23.91 10.53
CA ASP A 65 -4.46 25.15 10.18
C ASP A 65 -4.80 26.01 11.41
N SER A 66 -4.78 25.47 12.62
CA SER A 66 -4.98 26.24 13.85
C SER A 66 -3.76 27.09 14.21
N PHE A 67 -2.56 26.66 13.79
CA PHE A 67 -1.29 27.37 14.01
C PHE A 67 -1.12 28.62 13.13
N MET A 68 -1.83 28.71 12.00
CA MET A 68 -1.67 29.83 11.07
C MET A 68 -2.34 31.12 11.51
N ARG A 69 -3.06 31.17 12.63
CA ARG A 69 -3.89 32.33 12.98
C ARG A 69 -3.38 33.23 14.09
N THR A 70 -2.37 32.86 14.87
CA THR A 70 -2.00 33.71 16.02
C THR A 70 -0.49 33.62 16.35
N GLY A 71 0.36 34.36 15.63
CA GLY A 71 1.73 34.61 16.09
C GLY A 71 2.56 35.41 15.11
N PRO A 72 3.43 36.35 15.59
CA PRO A 72 4.31 37.14 14.72
C PRO A 72 5.49 36.37 14.14
N ASP A 73 5.70 35.11 14.53
CA ASP A 73 6.72 34.22 13.96
C ASP A 73 5.98 33.15 13.13
N SER A 74 5.59 33.56 11.92
CA SER A 74 5.11 32.64 10.92
C SER A 74 6.20 31.60 10.63
N PHE A 75 6.07 30.39 11.16
CA PHE A 75 6.65 29.24 10.51
C PHE A 75 6.06 29.24 9.10
N PHE A 76 6.87 29.68 8.14
CA PHE A 76 6.48 29.68 6.74
C PHE A 76 6.10 28.24 6.39
N PHE A 77 4.82 28.00 6.22
CA PHE A 77 4.36 26.84 5.47
C PHE A 77 4.87 27.06 4.05
N ASP A 78 6.00 26.45 3.76
CA ASP A 78 6.57 26.41 2.42
C ASP A 78 5.64 25.54 1.58
N PRO A 79 4.93 26.11 0.58
CA PRO A 79 4.12 25.29 -0.33
C PRO A 79 4.93 24.21 -1.05
N GLU A 80 6.26 24.43 -1.21
CA GLU A 80 7.20 23.43 -1.72
C GLU A 80 7.44 22.27 -0.72
N SER A 81 7.13 22.44 0.57
CA SER A 81 7.28 21.37 1.55
C SER A 81 6.15 20.31 1.48
N ARG A 82 5.00 20.63 0.88
CA ARG A 82 3.92 19.65 0.66
C ARG A 82 4.34 18.51 -0.24
N ASP A 83 5.20 18.79 -1.22
CA ASP A 83 5.69 17.79 -2.17
C ASP A 83 6.76 16.86 -1.58
N LYS A 84 7.22 17.13 -0.34
CA LYS A 84 8.24 16.31 0.34
C LYS A 84 7.68 15.12 1.12
N PHE A 85 6.39 15.06 1.35
CA PHE A 85 5.78 13.91 2.03
C PHE A 85 5.54 12.78 1.03
N PHE A 86 6.13 11.63 1.31
CA PHE A 86 5.90 10.45 0.50
C PHE A 86 4.44 10.01 0.59
N ASN A 87 3.77 9.98 -0.55
CA ASN A 87 2.46 9.38 -0.73
C ASN A 87 2.56 8.24 -1.75
N SER A 88 2.27 7.01 -1.34
CA SER A 88 2.35 5.84 -2.21
C SER A 88 1.36 5.90 -3.39
N VAL A 89 0.26 6.64 -3.25
CA VAL A 89 -0.74 6.80 -4.33
C VAL A 89 -0.15 7.51 -5.55
N ASP A 90 0.82 8.42 -5.35
CA ASP A 90 1.47 9.14 -6.45
C ASP A 90 2.34 8.23 -7.34
N TRP A 91 2.67 7.04 -6.86
CA TRP A 91 3.50 6.07 -7.54
C TRP A 91 2.69 5.00 -8.27
N ALA A 92 1.40 4.90 -8.01
CA ALA A 92 0.43 4.03 -8.69
C ALA A 92 1.04 2.67 -9.11
N TYR A 93 1.45 1.88 -8.13
CA TYR A 93 2.00 0.54 -8.35
C TYR A 93 0.90 -0.54 -8.31
N ASP A 94 1.23 -1.74 -8.78
CA ASP A 94 0.34 -2.90 -8.81
C ASP A 94 -0.93 -2.65 -9.63
N LEU A 95 -0.75 -2.17 -10.86
CA LEU A 95 -1.81 -1.83 -11.80
C LEU A 95 -2.06 -2.98 -12.78
N ASP A 96 -3.30 -3.05 -13.29
CA ASP A 96 -3.69 -3.84 -14.45
C ASP A 96 -3.54 -2.94 -15.68
N PHE A 97 -2.41 -3.08 -16.41
CA PHE A 97 -2.06 -2.19 -17.53
C PHE A 97 -2.74 -2.57 -18.84
N ASP A 98 -3.01 -3.84 -19.09
CA ASP A 98 -3.57 -4.34 -20.34
C ASP A 98 -5.06 -4.71 -20.24
N GLY A 99 -5.64 -4.65 -19.05
CA GLY A 99 -7.05 -4.88 -18.80
C GLY A 99 -7.45 -6.37 -18.78
N ASP A 100 -6.48 -7.26 -18.56
CA ASP A 100 -6.71 -8.71 -18.48
C ASP A 100 -7.15 -9.20 -17.10
N CYS A 101 -7.29 -8.28 -16.16
CA CYS A 101 -7.62 -8.44 -14.74
C CYS A 101 -6.44 -8.88 -13.84
N GLN A 102 -5.26 -9.11 -14.36
CA GLN A 102 -4.07 -9.35 -13.57
C GLN A 102 -3.38 -8.03 -13.25
N VAL A 103 -3.21 -7.71 -11.98
CA VAL A 103 -2.36 -6.59 -11.59
C VAL A 103 -0.89 -7.00 -11.67
N THR A 104 0.02 -6.04 -11.74
CA THR A 104 1.47 -6.24 -11.92
C THR A 104 2.04 -7.38 -11.05
N ARG A 105 1.60 -7.50 -9.79
CA ARG A 105 2.03 -8.59 -8.91
C ARG A 105 1.69 -9.97 -9.48
N HIS A 106 0.48 -10.15 -10.02
CA HIS A 106 0.05 -11.44 -10.57
C HIS A 106 0.73 -11.76 -11.88
N GLU A 107 0.99 -10.76 -12.73
CA GLU A 107 1.80 -10.91 -13.94
C GLU A 107 3.22 -11.36 -13.61
N ILE A 108 3.88 -10.73 -12.63
CA ILE A 108 5.22 -11.14 -12.17
C ILE A 108 5.21 -12.57 -11.60
N LEU A 109 4.18 -12.94 -10.84
CA LEU A 109 4.01 -14.31 -10.35
C LEU A 109 3.90 -15.32 -11.49
N VAL A 110 3.19 -14.99 -12.59
CA VAL A 110 3.06 -15.86 -13.76
C VAL A 110 4.40 -16.03 -14.48
N VAL A 111 5.07 -14.90 -14.79
CA VAL A 111 6.28 -14.93 -15.65
C VAL A 111 7.52 -15.46 -14.92
N THR A 112 7.56 -15.37 -13.58
CA THR A 112 8.72 -15.80 -12.78
C THR A 112 8.57 -17.19 -12.18
N SER A 113 7.39 -17.81 -12.28
CA SER A 113 7.18 -19.15 -11.75
C SER A 113 8.00 -20.20 -12.51
N ARG A 114 8.68 -21.08 -11.77
CA ARG A 114 9.45 -22.20 -12.30
C ARG A 114 8.59 -23.43 -12.62
N SER A 115 7.30 -23.38 -12.28
CA SER A 115 6.31 -24.41 -12.59
C SER A 115 5.04 -23.77 -13.14
N GLU A 116 4.14 -24.60 -13.68
CA GLU A 116 2.82 -24.15 -14.11
C GLU A 116 2.04 -23.53 -12.95
N VAL A 117 1.57 -22.29 -13.13
CA VAL A 117 0.77 -21.59 -12.12
C VAL A 117 -0.67 -22.09 -12.10
N ARG A 118 -1.28 -22.04 -10.92
CA ARG A 118 -2.73 -22.27 -10.77
C ARG A 118 -3.37 -21.01 -10.20
N PHE A 119 -4.54 -20.69 -10.72
CA PHE A 119 -5.29 -19.51 -10.34
C PHE A 119 -6.38 -19.84 -9.30
N THR A 120 -6.90 -18.81 -8.64
CA THR A 120 -7.97 -18.94 -7.65
C THR A 120 -9.32 -19.21 -8.30
N ASN A 121 -9.51 -18.76 -9.54
CA ASN A 121 -10.77 -18.88 -10.27
C ASN A 121 -10.53 -19.00 -11.79
N PRO A 122 -11.56 -19.39 -12.56
CA PRO A 122 -11.44 -19.59 -14.02
C PRO A 122 -11.14 -18.33 -14.82
N ARG A 123 -11.25 -17.13 -14.26
CA ARG A 123 -10.89 -15.87 -14.95
C ARG A 123 -9.40 -15.61 -14.97
N ASN A 124 -8.61 -16.40 -14.22
CA ASN A 124 -7.15 -16.30 -14.14
C ASN A 124 -6.60 -14.95 -13.64
N CYS A 125 -7.40 -14.18 -12.89
CA CYS A 125 -6.98 -12.89 -12.39
C CYS A 125 -5.94 -12.97 -11.24
N GLU A 126 -6.03 -14.03 -10.43
CA GLU A 126 -5.22 -14.15 -9.20
C GLU A 126 -4.51 -15.50 -9.16
N VAL A 127 -3.20 -15.49 -9.14
CA VAL A 127 -2.34 -16.66 -8.96
C VAL A 127 -2.44 -17.15 -7.53
N ARG A 128 -2.67 -18.46 -7.38
CA ARG A 128 -2.75 -19.15 -6.09
C ARG A 128 -1.51 -19.94 -5.75
N THR A 129 -1.04 -20.77 -6.69
CA THR A 129 0.13 -21.65 -6.50
C THR A 129 0.99 -21.64 -7.75
N GLY A 130 2.29 -21.88 -7.58
CA GLY A 130 3.32 -21.98 -8.57
C GLY A 130 4.61 -22.44 -7.89
N GLU A 131 5.77 -22.05 -8.40
CA GLU A 131 7.07 -22.29 -7.76
C GLU A 131 7.94 -21.07 -7.98
N TRP A 132 8.30 -20.40 -6.90
CA TRP A 132 9.11 -19.16 -6.94
C TRP A 132 10.32 -19.31 -6.02
N PHE A 133 11.47 -18.99 -6.55
CA PHE A 133 12.69 -18.87 -5.77
C PHE A 133 12.87 -17.43 -5.32
N ASP A 134 13.01 -17.25 -4.02
CA ASP A 134 13.27 -15.95 -3.40
C ASP A 134 14.78 -15.70 -3.37
N GLU A 135 15.24 -14.74 -4.17
CA GLU A 135 16.64 -14.38 -4.25
C GLU A 135 17.18 -13.77 -2.95
N TYR A 136 16.32 -13.14 -2.14
CA TYR A 136 16.75 -12.52 -0.88
C TYR A 136 17.00 -13.52 0.23
N THR A 137 16.17 -14.54 0.33
CA THR A 137 16.26 -15.56 1.39
C THR A 137 16.97 -16.85 0.93
N GLY A 138 16.94 -17.16 -0.37
CA GLY A 138 17.39 -18.44 -0.93
C GLY A 138 16.38 -19.58 -0.77
N GLU A 139 15.16 -19.28 -0.38
CA GLU A 139 14.09 -20.26 -0.19
C GLU A 139 13.18 -20.38 -1.42
N THR A 140 12.48 -21.49 -1.53
CA THR A 140 11.49 -21.71 -2.59
C THR A 140 10.09 -21.76 -1.98
N PHE A 141 9.19 -21.03 -2.57
CA PHE A 141 7.79 -20.94 -2.14
C PHE A 141 6.85 -21.47 -3.23
N THR A 142 5.78 -22.13 -2.82
CA THR A 142 4.78 -22.71 -3.75
C THR A 142 3.39 -22.10 -3.60
N VAL A 143 3.19 -21.26 -2.60
CA VAL A 143 1.92 -20.60 -2.33
C VAL A 143 2.12 -19.09 -2.47
N ALA A 144 1.43 -18.47 -3.43
CA ALA A 144 1.56 -17.05 -3.74
C ALA A 144 1.31 -16.12 -2.53
N ALA A 145 0.50 -16.56 -1.55
CA ALA A 145 0.23 -15.78 -0.35
C ALA A 145 1.42 -15.67 0.62
N GLN A 146 2.49 -16.48 0.46
CA GLN A 146 3.68 -16.46 1.31
C GLN A 146 4.68 -15.40 0.88
N ILE A 147 4.64 -15.01 -0.38
CA ILE A 147 5.56 -14.06 -1.02
C ILE A 147 4.81 -12.80 -1.44
N ASP A 148 5.54 -11.72 -1.60
CA ASP A 148 4.98 -10.45 -2.08
C ASP A 148 5.98 -9.74 -2.99
N LEU A 149 5.49 -8.71 -3.70
CA LEU A 149 6.30 -7.94 -4.62
C LEU A 149 7.06 -6.84 -3.83
N ASP A 150 8.38 -6.85 -3.96
CA ASP A 150 9.26 -5.83 -3.41
C ASP A 150 9.85 -4.96 -4.52
N HIS A 151 10.03 -3.68 -4.23
CA HIS A 151 10.84 -2.79 -5.05
C HIS A 151 12.29 -2.86 -4.60
N VAL A 152 13.20 -3.30 -5.47
CA VAL A 152 14.66 -3.35 -5.19
C VAL A 152 15.14 -2.02 -4.64
N ILE A 153 14.85 -0.92 -5.34
CA ILE A 153 14.94 0.44 -4.78
C ILE A 153 13.53 0.84 -4.31
N PRO A 154 13.31 0.95 -2.99
CA PRO A 154 11.99 1.27 -2.46
C PRO A 154 11.46 2.62 -2.95
N LEU A 155 10.15 2.72 -3.16
CA LEU A 155 9.52 3.94 -3.66
C LEU A 155 9.79 5.15 -2.76
N ARG A 156 9.69 4.97 -1.44
CA ARG A 156 10.01 6.01 -0.47
C ARG A 156 11.50 6.39 -0.48
N TYR A 157 12.39 5.43 -0.72
CA TYR A 157 13.80 5.72 -0.90
C TYR A 157 14.02 6.61 -2.13
N ALA A 158 13.45 6.24 -3.27
CA ALA A 158 13.55 7.02 -4.50
C ALA A 158 12.96 8.43 -4.32
N HIS A 159 11.80 8.54 -3.67
CA HIS A 159 11.19 9.84 -3.31
C HIS A 159 12.17 10.72 -2.56
N ASN A 160 12.78 10.22 -1.48
CA ASN A 160 13.72 10.97 -0.64
C ASN A 160 15.04 11.30 -1.35
N GLN A 161 15.33 10.67 -2.46
CA GLN A 161 16.52 10.89 -3.27
C GLN A 161 16.24 11.72 -4.55
N GLY A 162 15.17 12.52 -4.55
CA GLY A 162 14.80 13.45 -5.61
C GLY A 162 13.66 12.94 -6.52
N GLY A 163 13.14 11.75 -6.27
CA GLY A 163 11.97 11.22 -6.97
C GLY A 163 10.66 11.95 -6.61
N ASP A 164 10.64 12.73 -5.54
CA ASP A 164 9.55 13.65 -5.20
C ASP A 164 9.23 14.61 -6.36
N ALA A 165 10.28 15.14 -7.00
CA ALA A 165 10.17 16.05 -8.13
C ALA A 165 9.92 15.36 -9.49
N TRP A 166 9.82 14.02 -9.55
CA TRP A 166 9.58 13.33 -10.83
C TRP A 166 8.15 13.56 -11.33
N PRO A 167 7.97 13.66 -12.67
CA PRO A 167 6.64 13.60 -13.27
C PRO A 167 5.91 12.31 -12.90
N ALA A 168 4.57 12.36 -12.89
CA ALA A 168 3.73 11.20 -12.53
C ALA A 168 4.05 9.96 -13.38
N GLU A 169 4.25 10.14 -14.67
CA GLU A 169 4.58 9.06 -15.61
C GLU A 169 5.90 8.36 -15.25
N LYS A 170 6.91 9.14 -14.80
CA LYS A 170 8.20 8.57 -14.37
C LYS A 170 8.07 7.80 -13.06
N LYS A 171 7.26 8.30 -12.10
CA LYS A 171 6.95 7.60 -10.85
C LYS A 171 6.24 6.27 -11.12
N ILE A 172 5.23 6.27 -11.98
CA ILE A 172 4.50 5.06 -12.38
C ILE A 172 5.42 4.07 -13.11
N ALA A 173 6.23 4.54 -14.06
CA ALA A 173 7.19 3.71 -14.76
C ALA A 173 8.21 3.05 -13.83
N PHE A 174 8.73 3.80 -12.84
CA PHE A 174 9.67 3.28 -11.84
C PHE A 174 9.03 2.24 -10.93
N ALA A 175 7.79 2.49 -10.50
CA ALA A 175 7.07 1.64 -9.56
C ALA A 175 6.62 0.30 -10.16
N ASN A 176 6.46 0.26 -11.49
CA ASN A 176 6.00 -0.93 -12.21
C ASN A 176 7.08 -1.51 -13.14
N ASP A 177 8.34 -1.06 -13.00
CA ASP A 177 9.45 -1.58 -13.79
C ASP A 177 9.83 -2.99 -13.33
N PRO A 178 9.72 -4.02 -14.19
CA PRO A 178 10.17 -5.38 -13.84
C PRO A 178 11.62 -5.46 -13.36
N ALA A 179 12.50 -4.55 -13.80
CA ALA A 179 13.89 -4.49 -13.32
C ALA A 179 13.99 -4.04 -11.85
N ASN A 180 12.97 -3.30 -11.36
CA ASN A 180 12.89 -2.86 -9.98
C ASN A 180 12.00 -3.75 -9.10
N LEU A 181 11.46 -4.82 -9.65
CA LEU A 181 10.50 -5.69 -8.97
C LEU A 181 11.12 -7.07 -8.70
N VAL A 182 10.94 -7.57 -7.50
CA VAL A 182 11.38 -8.91 -7.08
C VAL A 182 10.36 -9.53 -6.14
N LEU A 183 10.16 -10.83 -6.24
CA LEU A 183 9.31 -11.57 -5.30
C LEU A 183 10.15 -12.00 -4.09
N THR A 184 9.67 -11.70 -2.89
CA THR A 184 10.32 -12.12 -1.65
C THR A 184 9.31 -12.51 -0.57
N GLU A 185 9.78 -13.25 0.41
CA GLU A 185 8.99 -13.64 1.58
C GLU A 185 8.53 -12.37 2.34
N ARG A 186 7.30 -12.38 2.83
CA ARG A 186 6.68 -11.23 3.49
C ARG A 186 7.41 -10.73 4.73
N GLY A 187 8.08 -11.62 5.46
CA GLY A 187 8.91 -11.26 6.61
C GLY A 187 10.18 -10.52 6.18
N GLU A 188 10.81 -10.99 5.11
CA GLU A 188 12.00 -10.36 4.55
C GLU A 188 11.66 -8.99 3.94
N LEU A 189 10.52 -8.87 3.25
CA LEU A 189 10.00 -7.60 2.76
C LEU A 189 9.85 -6.57 3.89
N ARG A 190 9.22 -6.96 5.01
CA ARG A 190 9.10 -6.08 6.20
C ARG A 190 10.45 -5.73 6.81
N LYS A 191 11.38 -6.69 6.86
CA LYS A 191 12.75 -6.47 7.36
C LYS A 191 13.51 -5.48 6.48
N LYS A 192 13.37 -5.56 5.15
CA LYS A 192 13.97 -4.60 4.22
C LYS A 192 13.30 -3.23 4.33
N GLY A 193 11.98 -3.16 4.19
CA GLY A 193 11.23 -1.90 4.18
C GLY A 193 11.85 -0.88 3.22
N ASP A 194 11.97 0.37 3.63
CA ASP A 194 12.52 1.47 2.83
C ASP A 194 14.07 1.59 2.90
N ARG A 195 14.77 0.54 3.38
CA ARG A 195 16.21 0.61 3.62
C ARG A 195 17.00 0.44 2.34
N GLY A 196 18.06 1.27 2.22
CA GLY A 196 19.11 1.09 1.21
C GLY A 196 20.18 0.07 1.63
N PRO A 197 21.14 -0.24 0.72
CA PRO A 197 22.17 -1.26 0.92
C PRO A 197 23.08 -1.07 2.13
N SER A 198 23.18 0.14 2.66
CA SER A 198 23.95 0.40 3.89
C SER A 198 23.27 -0.13 5.16
N ARG A 199 21.94 -0.37 5.12
CA ARG A 199 21.16 -0.81 6.28
C ARG A 199 20.45 -2.14 6.08
N TYR A 200 20.36 -2.62 4.84
CA TYR A 200 19.80 -3.92 4.50
C TYR A 200 20.59 -4.55 3.37
N LEU A 201 20.89 -5.82 3.51
CA LEU A 201 21.44 -6.68 2.45
C LEU A 201 20.71 -8.02 2.49
N PRO A 202 20.43 -8.62 1.32
CA PRO A 202 19.92 -9.98 1.25
C PRO A 202 21.00 -11.00 1.63
N ARG A 203 20.69 -12.30 1.47
CA ARG A 203 21.65 -13.39 1.64
C ARG A 203 22.97 -13.13 0.88
N GLU A 204 24.05 -13.71 1.36
CA GLU A 204 25.40 -13.39 0.89
C GLU A 204 25.60 -13.65 -0.60
N GLU A 205 25.09 -14.77 -1.09
CA GLU A 205 25.25 -15.20 -2.48
C GLU A 205 24.58 -14.27 -3.49
N TYR A 206 23.57 -13.51 -3.05
CA TYR A 206 22.86 -12.58 -3.92
C TYR A 206 23.36 -11.14 -3.85
N ARG A 207 24.22 -10.79 -2.91
CA ARG A 207 24.65 -9.40 -2.67
C ARG A 207 25.29 -8.73 -3.86
N CYS A 208 26.04 -9.49 -4.66
CA CYS A 208 26.68 -8.96 -5.86
C CYS A 208 25.65 -8.57 -6.93
N ASP A 209 24.67 -9.41 -7.17
CA ASP A 209 23.60 -9.14 -8.13
C ASP A 209 22.68 -8.02 -7.62
N TYR A 210 22.38 -8.02 -6.34
CA TYR A 210 21.64 -6.94 -5.68
C TYR A 210 22.32 -5.59 -5.85
N ALA A 211 23.64 -5.52 -5.65
CA ALA A 211 24.41 -4.29 -5.84
C ALA A 211 24.41 -3.81 -7.29
N ARG A 212 24.58 -4.74 -8.26
CA ARG A 212 24.50 -4.42 -9.71
C ARG A 212 23.10 -3.92 -10.08
N GLN A 213 22.06 -4.55 -9.57
CA GLN A 213 20.68 -4.19 -9.83
C GLN A 213 20.38 -2.78 -9.30
N TRP A 214 20.84 -2.44 -8.09
CA TRP A 214 20.71 -1.08 -7.54
C TRP A 214 21.33 -0.02 -8.46
N LEU A 215 22.56 -0.27 -8.97
CA LEU A 215 23.20 0.68 -9.89
C LEU A 215 22.47 0.78 -11.21
N ALA A 216 22.09 -0.33 -11.81
CA ALA A 216 21.41 -0.35 -13.09
C ALA A 216 20.06 0.39 -13.04
N ILE A 217 19.28 0.22 -11.95
CA ILE A 217 18.03 0.93 -11.75
C ILE A 217 18.29 2.43 -11.50
N ALA A 218 19.27 2.76 -10.66
CA ALA A 218 19.62 4.15 -10.37
C ALA A 218 20.05 4.88 -11.65
N GLU A 219 20.87 4.26 -12.49
CA GLU A 219 21.29 4.80 -13.79
C GLU A 219 20.10 4.97 -14.74
N LYS A 220 19.25 3.94 -14.89
CA LYS A 220 18.07 3.97 -15.75
C LYS A 220 17.14 5.15 -15.45
N TYR A 221 17.00 5.49 -14.17
CA TYR A 221 16.08 6.55 -13.72
C TYR A 221 16.78 7.85 -13.36
N ASP A 222 18.08 7.97 -13.59
CA ASP A 222 18.88 9.13 -13.17
C ASP A 222 18.63 9.46 -11.68
N LEU A 223 18.64 8.42 -10.85
CA LEU A 223 18.38 8.52 -9.41
C LEU A 223 19.70 8.63 -8.65
N ARG A 224 19.86 9.71 -7.91
CA ARG A 224 21.02 9.87 -7.03
C ARG A 224 20.87 8.98 -5.80
N LEU A 225 21.82 8.08 -5.58
CA LEU A 225 21.85 7.27 -4.37
C LEU A 225 22.41 8.08 -3.18
N ALA A 226 21.92 7.80 -1.98
CA ALA A 226 22.51 8.33 -0.76
C ALA A 226 23.98 7.91 -0.66
N SER A 227 24.87 8.82 -0.22
CA SER A 227 26.32 8.57 -0.20
C SER A 227 26.73 7.30 0.53
N GLN A 228 26.06 6.98 1.65
CA GLN A 228 26.31 5.76 2.43
C GLN A 228 25.94 4.49 1.67
N ASP A 229 24.86 4.51 0.88
CA ASP A 229 24.41 3.38 0.07
C ASP A 229 25.29 3.20 -1.16
N ASN A 230 25.65 4.29 -1.83
CA ASN A 230 26.60 4.26 -2.95
C ASN A 230 27.97 3.71 -2.52
N ASN A 231 28.49 4.15 -1.37
CA ASN A 231 29.74 3.61 -0.81
C ASN A 231 29.61 2.12 -0.50
N ARG A 232 28.47 1.69 0.06
CA ARG A 232 28.24 0.27 0.36
C ARG A 232 28.19 -0.59 -0.89
N ILE A 233 27.51 -0.13 -1.94
CA ILE A 233 27.44 -0.78 -3.25
C ILE A 233 28.84 -0.91 -3.85
N THR A 234 29.61 0.19 -3.86
CA THR A 234 30.98 0.19 -4.39
C THR A 234 31.88 -0.84 -3.69
N LEU A 235 31.79 -0.92 -2.36
CA LEU A 235 32.54 -1.92 -1.60
C LEU A 235 32.13 -3.36 -1.97
N LEU A 236 30.80 -3.60 -2.06
CA LEU A 236 30.30 -4.92 -2.45
C LEU A 236 30.77 -5.33 -3.85
N LEU A 237 30.69 -4.43 -4.83
CA LEU A 237 31.10 -4.74 -6.20
C LEU A 237 32.60 -5.02 -6.30
N ARG A 238 33.43 -4.29 -5.56
CA ARG A 238 34.87 -4.57 -5.48
C ARG A 238 35.12 -5.97 -4.87
N ASP A 239 34.42 -6.32 -3.80
CA ASP A 239 34.52 -7.64 -3.18
C ASP A 239 34.05 -8.77 -4.13
N CYS A 240 33.16 -8.45 -5.08
CA CYS A 240 32.69 -9.33 -6.15
C CYS A 240 33.63 -9.40 -7.37
N GLY A 241 34.78 -8.73 -7.36
CA GLY A 241 35.72 -8.69 -8.48
C GLY A 241 35.24 -7.89 -9.70
N VAL A 242 34.39 -6.91 -9.48
CA VAL A 242 33.95 -5.96 -10.50
C VAL A 242 34.66 -4.63 -10.22
N ASP A 243 35.66 -4.30 -11.05
CA ASP A 243 36.40 -3.03 -11.02
C ASP A 243 35.67 -1.94 -11.82
#